data_4c1f3d417894dfe2c73196a038a46519
#
_entry.id   4c1f3d417894dfe2c73196a038a46519
#
_cell.length_a   1.000
_cell.length_b   1.000
_cell.length_c   1.000
_cell.angle_alpha   90.00
_cell.angle_beta   90.00
_cell.angle_gamma   90.00
#
_symmetry.space_group_name_H-M   'P 1'
#
loop_
_entity.id
_entity.type
_entity.pdbx_description
1 polymer ?
#
loop_
_entity_poly.entity_id
_entity_poly.type
_entity_poly.pdbx_seq_one_letter_code
_entity_poly.pdbx_strand_id
1 'polypeptide(L)'
;MDYGTIRIRNRRYEGSDGLGFRHVQVLLIFLCLTIAYAQRVNMSVAIVAITDRNNTNPDFPEYIWDEGQKAMILSSFFWGYVVTQIPGGQLAKRVGGKIMLLFAISLCSLLNLLTPLFASFGFQAIVGLRVVQGLCQGCIFPSTHTLLAKWAPPSERGTIGTYCYSGAQFGTVVMLAISGVLASSAMGWPSIFYISGVAGIVWSIIWMFYGSSSPADSRDKISVEERHFIESSLSEHTTGDARVVETPWKQIFTSPAVISLVIAHSAHNWGFWTLLTEIPSYMKSILHFNIKQNALLSALPYFVMMCISFLLSPFADWLTNRRILKVEFSRKLFNTIGLWLPAAALIGLSYVTSEEQSSLAVTLVTLAVGINAATYLGFQINHIDLSPNHSGTLMGITNMSANIMSIIAPLLVGEIVSNPDDPVQWRIIFYIAAAVYFFGNLQFIIFGKANTQPWNDTEAHRKRNDNLEGAENPAVEY
;
A
#
# COMPACT_ATOMS: atom_id res chain seq x y z
N MET A 1 -62.47 -6.95 9.33
CA MET A 1 -61.36 -6.91 8.35
C MET A 1 -60.08 -6.73 9.14
N ASP A 2 -59.34 -7.80 9.21
CA ASP A 2 -58.21 -7.96 10.15
C ASP A 2 -56.97 -7.40 9.47
N TYR A 3 -56.43 -6.31 10.00
CA TYR A 3 -55.15 -5.75 9.51
C TYR A 3 -54.03 -6.50 10.17
N GLY A 4 -53.56 -7.53 9.49
CA GLY A 4 -52.36 -8.27 9.90
C GLY A 4 -51.14 -7.39 9.98
N THR A 5 -50.69 -7.16 11.22
CA THR A 5 -49.43 -6.52 11.56
C THR A 5 -48.28 -7.35 11.00
N ILE A 6 -47.69 -6.91 9.89
CA ILE A 6 -46.41 -7.47 9.38
C ILE A 6 -45.34 -7.13 10.38
N ARG A 7 -45.03 -8.04 11.30
CA ARG A 7 -43.81 -8.02 12.10
C ARG A 7 -42.64 -8.21 11.13
N ILE A 8 -41.99 -7.13 10.74
CA ILE A 8 -40.67 -7.18 10.11
C ILE A 8 -39.74 -7.78 11.18
N ARG A 9 -39.53 -9.09 11.05
CA ARG A 9 -38.52 -9.81 11.82
C ARG A 9 -37.19 -9.24 11.38
N ASN A 10 -36.53 -8.44 12.23
CA ASN A 10 -35.11 -8.09 12.11
C ASN A 10 -34.29 -9.39 12.07
N ARG A 11 -34.23 -10.03 10.89
CA ARG A 11 -33.16 -10.98 10.60
C ARG A 11 -31.90 -10.12 10.54
N ARG A 12 -31.08 -10.19 11.59
CA ARG A 12 -29.64 -9.92 11.42
C ARG A 12 -29.23 -10.77 10.22
N TYR A 13 -28.91 -10.12 9.12
CA TYR A 13 -28.27 -10.79 7.98
C TYR A 13 -26.90 -11.23 8.52
N GLU A 14 -26.81 -12.48 8.97
CA GLU A 14 -25.55 -13.19 9.13
C GLU A 14 -24.93 -13.13 7.74
N GLY A 15 -23.72 -12.57 7.62
CA GLY A 15 -23.03 -12.38 6.37
C GLY A 15 -23.03 -13.68 5.57
N SER A 16 -23.10 -13.61 4.26
CA SER A 16 -23.01 -14.80 3.42
C SER A 16 -21.71 -15.53 3.79
N ASP A 17 -21.85 -16.64 4.53
CA ASP A 17 -20.74 -17.43 5.09
C ASP A 17 -19.87 -18.11 4.02
N GLY A 18 -19.80 -17.58 2.80
CA GLY A 18 -19.09 -18.16 1.68
C GLY A 18 -18.22 -17.20 0.90
N LEU A 19 -17.35 -17.75 0.06
CA LEU A 19 -16.58 -17.02 -0.92
C LEU A 19 -17.55 -16.41 -1.95
N GLY A 20 -17.73 -15.08 -1.88
CA GLY A 20 -18.55 -14.32 -2.82
C GLY A 20 -17.72 -13.56 -3.85
N PHE A 21 -18.40 -12.82 -4.71
CA PHE A 21 -17.76 -12.04 -5.79
C PHE A 21 -16.85 -10.92 -5.25
N ARG A 22 -17.09 -10.40 -4.02
CA ARG A 22 -16.19 -9.48 -3.33
C ARG A 22 -14.78 -10.06 -3.17
N HIS A 23 -14.67 -11.36 -2.89
CA HIS A 23 -13.37 -12.02 -2.74
C HIS A 23 -12.62 -12.14 -4.07
N VAL A 24 -13.36 -12.27 -5.19
CA VAL A 24 -12.77 -12.20 -6.55
C VAL A 24 -12.19 -10.80 -6.79
N GLN A 25 -12.90 -9.73 -6.41
CA GLN A 25 -12.37 -8.37 -6.50
C GLN A 25 -11.11 -8.20 -5.64
N VAL A 26 -11.11 -8.71 -4.41
CA VAL A 26 -9.94 -8.69 -3.49
C VAL A 26 -8.75 -9.40 -4.13
N LEU A 27 -8.95 -10.61 -4.68
CA LEU A 27 -7.89 -11.36 -5.36
C LEU A 27 -7.34 -10.61 -6.58
N LEU A 28 -8.21 -10.01 -7.39
CA LEU A 28 -7.79 -9.24 -8.55
C LEU A 28 -7.03 -7.96 -8.16
N ILE A 29 -7.41 -7.29 -7.07
CA ILE A 29 -6.68 -6.13 -6.54
C ILE A 29 -5.35 -6.57 -5.92
N PHE A 30 -5.31 -7.69 -5.20
CA PHE A 30 -4.07 -8.30 -4.71
C PHE A 30 -3.09 -8.57 -5.87
N LEU A 31 -3.56 -9.19 -6.95
CA LEU A 31 -2.75 -9.45 -8.14
C LEU A 31 -2.33 -8.15 -8.85
N CYS A 32 -3.19 -7.12 -8.87
CA CYS A 32 -2.85 -5.79 -9.37
C CYS A 32 -1.64 -5.22 -8.65
N LEU A 33 -1.67 -5.21 -7.31
CA LEU A 33 -0.58 -4.70 -6.50
C LEU A 33 0.67 -5.58 -6.59
N THR A 34 0.50 -6.91 -6.72
CA THR A 34 1.59 -7.85 -7.01
C THR A 34 2.34 -7.46 -8.28
N ILE A 35 1.63 -7.26 -9.38
CA ILE A 35 2.21 -6.90 -10.67
C ILE A 35 2.81 -5.50 -10.63
N ALA A 36 2.12 -4.54 -10.03
CA ALA A 36 2.61 -3.17 -9.91
C ALA A 36 3.96 -3.11 -9.17
N TYR A 37 4.09 -3.84 -8.06
CA TYR A 37 5.35 -3.89 -7.31
C TYR A 37 6.42 -4.72 -8.00
N ALA A 38 6.06 -5.82 -8.65
CA ALA A 38 7.00 -6.57 -9.50
C ALA A 38 7.60 -5.65 -10.58
N GLN A 39 6.78 -4.86 -11.30
CA GLN A 39 7.22 -3.91 -12.31
C GLN A 39 7.96 -2.69 -11.75
N ARG A 40 7.80 -2.38 -10.48
CA ARG A 40 8.54 -1.30 -9.79
C ARG A 40 9.94 -1.76 -9.40
N VAL A 41 10.04 -2.96 -8.82
CA VAL A 41 11.27 -3.51 -8.25
C VAL A 41 12.16 -4.16 -9.30
N ASN A 42 11.61 -4.61 -10.43
CA ASN A 42 12.36 -5.31 -11.48
C ASN A 42 13.60 -4.54 -11.96
N MET A 43 13.52 -3.21 -12.07
CA MET A 43 14.64 -2.38 -12.49
C MET A 43 15.79 -2.39 -11.48
N SER A 44 15.53 -2.47 -10.17
CA SER A 44 16.60 -2.48 -9.16
C SER A 44 17.48 -3.73 -9.24
N VAL A 45 16.91 -4.85 -9.69
CA VAL A 45 17.68 -6.08 -9.95
C VAL A 45 18.25 -6.09 -11.36
N ALA A 46 17.44 -5.69 -12.34
CA ALA A 46 17.85 -5.68 -13.73
C ALA A 46 19.05 -4.76 -13.98
N ILE A 47 19.14 -3.60 -13.29
CA ILE A 47 20.23 -2.65 -13.49
C ILE A 47 21.60 -3.27 -13.17
N VAL A 48 21.68 -4.15 -12.17
CA VAL A 48 22.90 -4.89 -11.86
C VAL A 48 23.24 -5.85 -13.00
N ALA A 49 22.24 -6.55 -13.52
CA ALA A 49 22.41 -7.48 -14.64
C ALA A 49 22.76 -6.78 -15.97
N ILE A 50 22.24 -5.59 -16.16
CA ILE A 50 22.49 -4.76 -17.35
C ILE A 50 23.92 -4.20 -17.37
N THR A 51 24.52 -3.96 -16.20
CA THR A 51 25.83 -3.31 -16.04
C THR A 51 26.95 -4.25 -15.58
N ASP A 52 26.70 -5.55 -15.47
CA ASP A 52 27.71 -6.55 -15.07
C ASP A 52 27.53 -7.85 -15.90
N ARG A 53 28.29 -7.93 -16.97
CA ARG A 53 28.28 -9.08 -17.90
C ARG A 53 28.81 -10.36 -17.26
N ASN A 54 29.70 -10.26 -16.28
CA ASN A 54 30.37 -11.42 -15.68
C ASN A 54 29.43 -12.27 -14.81
N ASN A 55 28.37 -11.67 -14.28
CA ASN A 55 27.41 -12.33 -13.40
C ASN A 55 26.08 -12.66 -14.10
N THR A 56 25.95 -12.41 -15.40
CA THR A 56 24.73 -12.59 -16.20
C THR A 56 25.01 -13.32 -17.51
N ASN A 57 24.00 -13.52 -18.35
CA ASN A 57 24.17 -14.13 -19.66
C ASN A 57 25.02 -13.21 -20.58
N PRO A 58 26.20 -13.65 -21.03
CA PRO A 58 27.12 -12.83 -21.85
C PRO A 58 26.62 -12.55 -23.28
N ASP A 59 25.57 -13.22 -23.75
CA ASP A 59 24.99 -13.03 -25.06
C ASP A 59 24.18 -11.73 -25.18
N PHE A 60 23.89 -11.08 -24.05
CA PHE A 60 23.14 -9.83 -24.02
C PHE A 60 24.04 -8.61 -23.84
N PRO A 61 23.65 -7.44 -24.39
CA PRO A 61 24.47 -6.24 -24.33
C PRO A 61 24.63 -5.75 -22.88
N GLU A 62 25.85 -5.38 -22.55
CA GLU A 62 26.21 -4.66 -21.32
C GLU A 62 26.21 -3.15 -21.61
N TYR A 63 25.67 -2.38 -20.67
CA TYR A 63 25.65 -0.93 -20.75
C TYR A 63 26.55 -0.34 -19.66
N ILE A 64 27.46 0.53 -20.06
CA ILE A 64 28.39 1.20 -19.13
C ILE A 64 27.69 2.45 -18.58
N TRP A 65 27.04 2.30 -17.44
CA TRP A 65 26.42 3.41 -16.70
C TRP A 65 27.18 3.64 -15.41
N ASP A 66 27.50 4.91 -15.11
CA ASP A 66 28.08 5.29 -13.83
C ASP A 66 27.04 5.22 -12.70
N GLU A 67 27.49 5.28 -11.44
CA GLU A 67 26.62 5.15 -10.29
C GLU A 67 25.57 6.29 -10.21
N GLY A 68 25.91 7.49 -10.68
CA GLY A 68 24.97 8.62 -10.76
C GLY A 68 23.85 8.35 -11.77
N GLN A 69 24.16 7.77 -12.94
CA GLN A 69 23.18 7.38 -13.95
C GLN A 69 22.27 6.25 -13.43
N LYS A 70 22.83 5.24 -12.77
CA LYS A 70 22.06 4.18 -12.11
C LYS A 70 21.09 4.73 -11.06
N ALA A 71 21.58 5.60 -10.20
CA ALA A 71 20.73 6.25 -9.19
C ALA A 71 19.62 7.10 -9.82
N MET A 72 19.91 7.80 -10.93
CA MET A 72 18.91 8.57 -11.67
C MET A 72 17.84 7.68 -12.28
N ILE A 73 18.21 6.54 -12.90
CA ILE A 73 17.25 5.56 -13.43
C ILE A 73 16.33 5.02 -12.32
N LEU A 74 16.88 4.66 -11.16
CA LEU A 74 16.11 4.10 -10.06
C LEU A 74 15.17 5.14 -9.41
N SER A 75 15.63 6.36 -9.23
CA SER A 75 14.84 7.43 -8.60
C SER A 75 13.78 8.03 -9.51
N SER A 76 13.99 8.04 -10.82
CA SER A 76 13.12 8.70 -11.80
C SER A 76 11.67 8.18 -11.81
N PHE A 77 11.46 6.93 -11.45
CA PHE A 77 10.13 6.37 -11.27
C PHE A 77 9.32 7.16 -10.23
N PHE A 78 9.93 7.53 -9.11
CA PHE A 78 9.25 8.24 -8.03
C PHE A 78 8.89 9.68 -8.40
N TRP A 79 9.62 10.30 -9.34
CA TRP A 79 9.28 11.65 -9.82
C TRP A 79 7.90 11.68 -10.49
N GLY A 80 7.64 10.72 -11.38
CA GLY A 80 6.30 10.58 -11.98
C GLY A 80 5.25 10.12 -10.97
N TYR A 81 5.62 9.18 -10.11
CA TYR A 81 4.73 8.57 -9.13
C TYR A 81 4.10 9.60 -8.17
N VAL A 82 4.89 10.51 -7.64
CA VAL A 82 4.44 11.55 -6.70
C VAL A 82 3.46 12.52 -7.36
N VAL A 83 3.67 12.87 -8.62
CA VAL A 83 2.84 13.85 -9.36
C VAL A 83 1.39 13.39 -9.51
N THR A 84 1.15 12.12 -9.76
CA THR A 84 -0.19 11.57 -10.08
C THR A 84 -0.98 11.08 -8.87
N GLN A 85 -0.44 11.14 -7.66
CA GLN A 85 -1.13 10.65 -6.46
C GLN A 85 -2.46 11.36 -6.20
N ILE A 86 -2.44 12.68 -6.07
CA ILE A 86 -3.65 13.47 -5.80
C ILE A 86 -4.57 13.53 -7.02
N PRO A 87 -4.10 13.85 -8.24
CA PRO A 87 -4.94 13.77 -9.44
C PRO A 87 -5.55 12.38 -9.65
N GLY A 88 -4.79 11.32 -9.38
CA GLY A 88 -5.26 9.94 -9.46
C GLY A 88 -6.44 9.65 -8.53
N GLY A 89 -6.40 10.15 -7.30
CA GLY A 89 -7.52 10.04 -6.36
C GLY A 89 -8.77 10.79 -6.83
N GLN A 90 -8.60 11.98 -7.41
CA GLN A 90 -9.72 12.74 -7.98
C GLN A 90 -10.31 12.07 -9.23
N LEU A 91 -9.45 11.55 -10.10
CA LEU A 91 -9.89 10.82 -11.29
C LEU A 91 -10.58 9.50 -10.92
N ALA A 92 -10.04 8.73 -9.97
CA ALA A 92 -10.67 7.49 -9.51
C ALA A 92 -12.08 7.72 -8.95
N LYS A 93 -12.31 8.85 -8.31
CA LYS A 93 -13.63 9.25 -7.81
C LYS A 93 -14.61 9.57 -8.94
N ARG A 94 -14.15 10.19 -10.04
CA ARG A 94 -14.99 10.61 -11.18
C ARG A 94 -15.22 9.50 -12.19
N VAL A 95 -14.15 8.81 -12.58
CA VAL A 95 -14.13 7.83 -13.67
C VAL A 95 -14.35 6.41 -13.15
N GLY A 96 -14.11 6.19 -11.85
CA GLY A 96 -14.19 4.89 -11.19
C GLY A 96 -12.84 4.18 -11.08
N GLY A 97 -12.65 3.46 -9.97
CA GLY A 97 -11.40 2.76 -9.68
C GLY A 97 -11.06 1.66 -10.68
N LYS A 98 -12.08 0.98 -11.27
CA LYS A 98 -11.87 -0.06 -12.29
C LYS A 98 -11.08 0.46 -13.49
N ILE A 99 -11.52 1.57 -14.08
CA ILE A 99 -10.91 2.14 -15.29
C ILE A 99 -9.51 2.65 -14.98
N MET A 100 -9.34 3.28 -13.82
CA MET A 100 -8.04 3.79 -13.40
C MET A 100 -7.00 2.69 -13.20
N LEU A 101 -7.35 1.56 -12.55
CA LEU A 101 -6.43 0.43 -12.39
C LEU A 101 -6.13 -0.25 -13.74
N LEU A 102 -7.15 -0.40 -14.59
CA LEU A 102 -6.97 -0.95 -15.94
C LEU A 102 -5.94 -0.13 -16.73
N PHE A 103 -6.15 1.18 -16.79
CA PHE A 103 -5.24 2.10 -17.51
C PHE A 103 -3.83 2.06 -16.92
N ALA A 104 -3.70 2.14 -15.59
CA ALA A 104 -2.41 2.18 -14.90
C ALA A 104 -1.57 0.94 -15.19
N ILE A 105 -2.15 -0.26 -15.02
CA ILE A 105 -1.42 -1.52 -15.24
C ILE A 105 -1.18 -1.79 -16.71
N SER A 106 -2.18 -1.58 -17.59
CA SER A 106 -2.01 -1.84 -19.02
C SER A 106 -0.89 -1.00 -19.62
N LEU A 107 -0.91 0.32 -19.38
CA LEU A 107 0.09 1.22 -19.93
C LEU A 107 1.46 0.98 -19.31
N CYS A 108 1.54 0.81 -17.98
CA CYS A 108 2.80 0.48 -17.32
C CYS A 108 3.39 -0.83 -17.84
N SER A 109 2.56 -1.85 -18.09
CA SER A 109 2.98 -3.14 -18.64
C SER A 109 3.52 -3.03 -20.07
N LEU A 110 2.87 -2.24 -20.93
CA LEU A 110 3.38 -1.94 -22.28
C LEU A 110 4.73 -1.24 -22.21
N LEU A 111 4.88 -0.22 -21.37
CA LEU A 111 6.15 0.46 -21.16
C LEU A 111 7.22 -0.48 -20.61
N ASN A 112 6.82 -1.43 -19.76
CA ASN A 112 7.72 -2.43 -19.22
C ASN A 112 8.26 -3.36 -20.31
N LEU A 113 7.39 -3.82 -21.23
CA LEU A 113 7.81 -4.60 -22.41
C LEU A 113 8.77 -3.82 -23.32
N LEU A 114 8.64 -2.51 -23.38
CA LEU A 114 9.51 -1.63 -24.19
C LEU A 114 10.84 -1.28 -23.49
N THR A 115 11.00 -1.58 -22.19
CA THR A 115 12.20 -1.22 -21.43
C THR A 115 13.50 -1.70 -22.08
N PRO A 116 13.63 -2.96 -22.58
CA PRO A 116 14.84 -3.40 -23.25
C PRO A 116 15.15 -2.63 -24.54
N LEU A 117 14.12 -2.23 -25.29
CA LEU A 117 14.29 -1.38 -26.47
C LEU A 117 14.79 0.02 -26.08
N PHE A 118 14.22 0.62 -25.03
CA PHE A 118 14.64 1.95 -24.55
C PHE A 118 16.07 1.95 -24.00
N ALA A 119 16.54 0.82 -23.46
CA ALA A 119 17.93 0.66 -23.03
C ALA A 119 18.93 0.89 -24.19
N SER A 120 18.58 0.49 -25.42
CA SER A 120 19.44 0.70 -26.59
C SER A 120 19.57 2.17 -27.00
N PHE A 121 18.64 3.05 -26.57
CA PHE A 121 18.71 4.50 -26.84
C PHE A 121 19.47 5.28 -25.74
N GLY A 122 19.98 4.59 -24.72
CA GLY A 122 20.77 5.17 -23.64
C GLY A 122 19.97 5.41 -22.34
N PHE A 123 20.71 5.84 -21.29
CA PHE A 123 20.13 5.97 -19.96
C PHE A 123 19.03 7.04 -19.86
N GLN A 124 19.14 8.15 -20.63
CA GLN A 124 18.11 9.21 -20.64
C GLN A 124 16.76 8.68 -21.11
N ALA A 125 16.76 7.78 -22.10
CA ALA A 125 15.53 7.17 -22.60
C ALA A 125 14.86 6.29 -21.54
N ILE A 126 15.65 5.54 -20.76
CA ILE A 126 15.14 4.78 -19.61
C ILE A 126 14.61 5.71 -18.52
N VAL A 127 15.32 6.79 -18.18
CA VAL A 127 14.85 7.78 -17.22
C VAL A 127 13.47 8.32 -17.63
N GLY A 128 13.30 8.73 -18.88
CA GLY A 128 12.02 9.18 -19.42
C GLY A 128 10.92 8.12 -19.32
N LEU A 129 11.24 6.88 -19.70
CA LEU A 129 10.32 5.73 -19.61
C LEU A 129 9.91 5.47 -18.15
N ARG A 130 10.86 5.51 -17.22
CA ARG A 130 10.61 5.31 -15.78
C ARG A 130 9.71 6.39 -15.19
N VAL A 131 9.89 7.66 -15.58
CA VAL A 131 8.98 8.75 -15.18
C VAL A 131 7.57 8.46 -15.64
N VAL A 132 7.37 8.02 -16.90
CA VAL A 132 6.03 7.69 -17.41
C VAL A 132 5.44 6.47 -16.70
N GLN A 133 6.24 5.44 -16.42
CA GLN A 133 5.80 4.31 -15.59
C GLN A 133 5.34 4.77 -14.20
N GLY A 134 6.08 5.71 -13.58
CA GLY A 134 5.71 6.33 -12.31
C GLY A 134 4.38 7.07 -12.39
N LEU A 135 4.19 7.90 -13.43
CA LEU A 135 2.92 8.60 -13.68
C LEU A 135 1.74 7.62 -13.78
N CYS A 136 1.92 6.48 -14.45
CA CYS A 136 0.88 5.45 -14.55
C CYS A 136 0.57 4.80 -13.20
N GLN A 137 1.59 4.43 -12.43
CA GLN A 137 1.41 3.70 -11.17
C GLN A 137 0.96 4.60 -10.01
N GLY A 138 1.18 5.91 -10.07
CA GLY A 138 0.83 6.82 -8.97
C GLY A 138 -0.66 6.85 -8.64
N CYS A 139 -1.55 6.51 -9.57
CA CYS A 139 -2.98 6.43 -9.32
C CYS A 139 -3.45 5.08 -8.73
N ILE A 140 -2.59 4.06 -8.60
CA ILE A 140 -3.01 2.70 -8.18
C ILE A 140 -3.54 2.69 -6.74
N PHE A 141 -2.78 3.21 -5.78
CA PHE A 141 -3.20 3.23 -4.37
C PHE A 141 -4.46 4.06 -4.14
N PRO A 142 -4.58 5.31 -4.65
CA PRO A 142 -5.81 6.07 -4.57
C PRO A 142 -7.02 5.34 -5.16
N SER A 143 -6.85 4.69 -6.32
CA SER A 143 -7.91 3.92 -6.96
C SER A 143 -8.30 2.68 -6.17
N THR A 144 -7.32 1.99 -5.58
CA THR A 144 -7.55 0.84 -4.69
C THR A 144 -8.38 1.26 -3.48
N HIS A 145 -8.07 2.40 -2.84
CA HIS A 145 -8.87 2.91 -1.71
C HIS A 145 -10.29 3.27 -2.13
N THR A 146 -10.46 3.86 -3.31
CA THR A 146 -11.79 4.15 -3.87
C THR A 146 -12.61 2.87 -4.09
N LEU A 147 -11.97 1.78 -4.54
CA LEU A 147 -12.62 0.48 -4.69
C LEU A 147 -12.93 -0.17 -3.35
N LEU A 148 -11.98 -0.19 -2.42
CA LEU A 148 -12.15 -0.76 -1.09
C LEU A 148 -13.30 -0.08 -0.32
N ALA A 149 -13.46 1.23 -0.47
CA ALA A 149 -14.57 1.96 0.13
C ALA A 149 -15.94 1.48 -0.34
N LYS A 150 -16.04 0.88 -1.54
CA LYS A 150 -17.29 0.37 -2.14
C LYS A 150 -17.46 -1.14 -2.02
N TRP A 151 -16.38 -1.89 -1.85
CA TRP A 151 -16.38 -3.36 -1.86
C TRP A 151 -16.14 -3.98 -0.49
N ALA A 152 -15.56 -3.24 0.47
CA ALA A 152 -15.21 -3.76 1.78
C ALA A 152 -16.26 -3.38 2.85
N PRO A 153 -17.12 -4.33 3.27
CA PRO A 153 -18.01 -4.12 4.40
C PRO A 153 -17.22 -3.72 5.66
N PRO A 154 -17.76 -2.88 6.55
CA PRO A 154 -17.07 -2.46 7.77
C PRO A 154 -16.57 -3.63 8.63
N SER A 155 -17.33 -4.73 8.65
CA SER A 155 -17.00 -5.96 9.41
C SER A 155 -15.80 -6.74 8.87
N GLU A 156 -15.44 -6.59 7.59
CA GLU A 156 -14.34 -7.30 6.92
C GLU A 156 -13.27 -6.32 6.37
N ARG A 157 -13.41 -5.03 6.64
CA ARG A 157 -12.61 -3.96 6.03
C ARG A 157 -11.12 -4.11 6.31
N GLY A 158 -10.75 -4.47 7.52
CA GLY A 158 -9.37 -4.70 7.92
C GLY A 158 -8.75 -5.85 7.15
N THR A 159 -9.45 -6.98 7.09
CA THR A 159 -9.00 -8.19 6.39
C THR A 159 -8.88 -7.95 4.88
N ILE A 160 -9.94 -7.45 4.25
CA ILE A 160 -9.98 -7.18 2.81
C ILE A 160 -8.89 -6.17 2.41
N GLY A 161 -8.76 -5.06 3.14
CA GLY A 161 -7.74 -4.05 2.87
C GLY A 161 -6.34 -4.62 3.00
N THR A 162 -6.04 -5.32 4.10
CA THR A 162 -4.73 -5.90 4.34
C THR A 162 -4.37 -6.96 3.30
N TYR A 163 -5.32 -7.81 2.90
CA TYR A 163 -5.08 -8.81 1.86
C TYR A 163 -4.75 -8.15 0.51
N CYS A 164 -5.48 -7.11 0.13
CA CYS A 164 -5.15 -6.35 -1.08
C CYS A 164 -3.71 -5.80 -1.03
N TYR A 165 -3.32 -5.16 0.08
CA TYR A 165 -1.99 -4.54 0.22
C TYR A 165 -0.86 -5.56 0.34
N SER A 166 -1.12 -6.75 0.85
CA SER A 166 -0.12 -7.84 0.90
C SER A 166 0.36 -8.27 -0.49
N GLY A 167 -0.40 -7.94 -1.55
CA GLY A 167 0.05 -8.13 -2.93
C GLY A 167 1.33 -7.36 -3.25
N ALA A 168 1.54 -6.20 -2.65
CA ALA A 168 2.76 -5.42 -2.83
C ALA A 168 4.02 -6.16 -2.32
N GLN A 169 3.93 -6.76 -1.12
CA GLN A 169 5.02 -7.56 -0.57
C GLN A 169 5.24 -8.83 -1.39
N PHE A 170 4.16 -9.52 -1.75
CA PHE A 170 4.24 -10.72 -2.57
C PHE A 170 4.92 -10.44 -3.92
N GLY A 171 4.53 -9.36 -4.60
CA GLY A 171 5.15 -8.95 -5.87
C GLY A 171 6.64 -8.63 -5.73
N THR A 172 7.02 -7.94 -4.63
CA THR A 172 8.41 -7.63 -4.32
C THR A 172 9.22 -8.92 -4.10
N VAL A 173 8.75 -9.80 -3.23
CA VAL A 173 9.45 -11.07 -2.91
C VAL A 173 9.60 -11.95 -4.13
N VAL A 174 8.53 -12.16 -4.89
CA VAL A 174 8.56 -12.98 -6.11
C VAL A 174 9.55 -12.39 -7.12
N MET A 175 9.49 -11.08 -7.36
CA MET A 175 10.34 -10.45 -8.36
C MET A 175 11.81 -10.50 -7.96
N LEU A 176 12.17 -10.23 -6.72
CA LEU A 176 13.53 -10.35 -6.22
C LEU A 176 14.03 -11.79 -6.36
N ALA A 177 13.21 -12.79 -6.01
CA ALA A 177 13.59 -14.20 -6.06
C ALA A 177 13.83 -14.70 -7.49
N ILE A 178 12.98 -14.31 -8.46
CA ILE A 178 13.08 -14.85 -9.82
C ILE A 178 14.01 -14.05 -10.75
N SER A 179 14.26 -12.77 -10.46
CA SER A 179 15.02 -11.90 -11.36
C SER A 179 16.45 -12.37 -11.60
N GLY A 180 17.13 -12.89 -10.56
CA GLY A 180 18.48 -13.44 -10.71
C GLY A 180 18.52 -14.66 -11.63
N VAL A 181 17.52 -15.54 -11.51
CA VAL A 181 17.38 -16.73 -12.38
C VAL A 181 17.06 -16.31 -13.81
N LEU A 182 16.19 -15.32 -13.98
CA LEU A 182 15.83 -14.80 -15.31
C LEU A 182 17.02 -14.13 -16.00
N ALA A 183 17.77 -13.32 -15.26
CA ALA A 183 18.94 -12.62 -15.80
C ALA A 183 20.04 -13.58 -16.31
N SER A 184 20.23 -14.71 -15.63
CA SER A 184 21.20 -15.75 -16.01
C SER A 184 20.65 -16.78 -17.00
N SER A 185 19.37 -16.73 -17.35
CA SER A 185 18.75 -17.65 -18.30
C SER A 185 19.16 -17.39 -19.76
N ALA A 186 18.80 -18.29 -20.67
CA ALA A 186 18.99 -18.09 -22.11
C ALA A 186 18.26 -16.85 -22.67
N MET A 187 17.26 -16.33 -21.97
CA MET A 187 16.52 -15.11 -22.35
C MET A 187 17.15 -13.83 -21.78
N GLY A 188 18.17 -13.94 -20.90
CA GLY A 188 18.92 -12.85 -20.32
C GLY A 188 18.10 -11.84 -19.53
N TRP A 189 18.72 -10.72 -19.15
CA TRP A 189 18.08 -9.66 -18.36
C TRP A 189 16.79 -9.07 -18.99
N PRO A 190 16.58 -9.04 -20.35
CA PRO A 190 15.33 -8.53 -20.90
C PRO A 190 14.09 -9.33 -20.47
N SER A 191 14.27 -10.62 -20.16
CA SER A 191 13.17 -11.49 -19.71
C SER A 191 12.51 -11.02 -18.42
N ILE A 192 13.23 -10.33 -17.55
CA ILE A 192 12.71 -9.71 -16.33
C ILE A 192 11.56 -8.75 -16.67
N PHE A 193 11.75 -7.94 -17.71
CA PHE A 193 10.75 -6.97 -18.16
C PHE A 193 9.65 -7.62 -18.99
N TYR A 194 9.98 -8.60 -19.82
CA TYR A 194 8.99 -9.28 -20.66
C TYR A 194 8.00 -10.09 -19.82
N ILE A 195 8.47 -10.86 -18.85
CA ILE A 195 7.61 -11.69 -18.00
C ILE A 195 6.69 -10.82 -17.14
N SER A 196 7.22 -9.78 -16.48
CA SER A 196 6.41 -8.88 -15.68
C SER A 196 5.45 -8.02 -16.51
N GLY A 197 5.84 -7.64 -17.74
CA GLY A 197 4.97 -6.93 -18.67
C GLY A 197 3.83 -7.80 -19.20
N VAL A 198 4.12 -9.03 -19.64
CA VAL A 198 3.09 -9.99 -20.09
C VAL A 198 2.12 -10.32 -18.97
N ALA A 199 2.62 -10.56 -17.75
CA ALA A 199 1.75 -10.80 -16.59
C ALA A 199 0.75 -9.65 -16.36
N GLY A 200 1.19 -8.40 -16.52
CA GLY A 200 0.31 -7.23 -16.39
C GLY A 200 -0.70 -7.10 -17.52
N ILE A 201 -0.34 -7.44 -18.78
CA ILE A 201 -1.30 -7.47 -19.88
C ILE A 201 -2.36 -8.56 -19.66
N VAL A 202 -1.96 -9.76 -19.26
CA VAL A 202 -2.88 -10.85 -18.95
C VAL A 202 -3.84 -10.45 -17.82
N TRP A 203 -3.31 -9.86 -16.75
CA TRP A 203 -4.14 -9.33 -15.66
C TRP A 203 -5.11 -8.26 -16.16
N SER A 204 -4.67 -7.36 -17.03
CA SER A 204 -5.51 -6.29 -17.59
C SER A 204 -6.68 -6.85 -18.38
N ILE A 205 -6.46 -7.90 -19.15
CA ILE A 205 -7.54 -8.60 -19.88
C ILE A 205 -8.54 -9.22 -18.88
N ILE A 206 -8.06 -9.94 -17.88
CA ILE A 206 -8.92 -10.53 -16.85
C ILE A 206 -9.69 -9.44 -16.10
N TRP A 207 -9.03 -8.35 -15.71
CA TRP A 207 -9.65 -7.22 -15.01
C TRP A 207 -10.72 -6.52 -15.85
N MET A 208 -10.53 -6.42 -17.15
CA MET A 208 -11.53 -5.83 -18.05
C MET A 208 -12.88 -6.56 -17.94
N PHE A 209 -12.86 -7.90 -17.88
CA PHE A 209 -14.06 -8.72 -17.82
C PHE A 209 -14.61 -8.91 -16.39
N TYR A 210 -13.76 -9.11 -15.40
CA TYR A 210 -14.16 -9.46 -14.04
C TYR A 210 -14.07 -8.31 -13.03
N GLY A 211 -13.24 -7.30 -13.28
CA GLY A 211 -13.14 -6.14 -12.42
C GLY A 211 -14.40 -5.30 -12.43
N SER A 212 -14.71 -4.65 -11.30
CA SER A 212 -15.86 -3.75 -11.20
C SER A 212 -15.59 -2.59 -10.25
N SER A 213 -16.22 -1.43 -10.53
CA SER A 213 -16.10 -0.24 -9.68
C SER A 213 -17.00 -0.30 -8.45
N SER A 214 -18.10 -1.03 -8.50
CA SER A 214 -19.04 -1.18 -7.37
C SER A 214 -19.87 -2.45 -7.48
N PRO A 215 -20.49 -2.94 -6.40
CA PRO A 215 -21.45 -4.04 -6.44
C PRO A 215 -22.62 -3.77 -7.40
N ALA A 216 -23.08 -2.53 -7.49
CA ALA A 216 -24.16 -2.12 -8.37
C ALA A 216 -23.83 -2.32 -9.87
N ASP A 217 -22.54 -2.17 -10.25
CA ASP A 217 -22.06 -2.34 -11.62
C ASP A 217 -21.86 -3.82 -12.01
N SER A 218 -22.05 -4.75 -11.06
CA SER A 218 -21.77 -6.19 -11.24
C SER A 218 -23.02 -7.07 -11.06
N ARG A 219 -24.21 -6.55 -11.36
CA ARG A 219 -25.50 -7.21 -11.09
C ARG A 219 -25.58 -8.64 -11.63
N ASP A 220 -24.93 -8.92 -12.74
CA ASP A 220 -24.95 -10.24 -13.39
C ASP A 220 -23.95 -11.23 -12.80
N LYS A 221 -23.05 -10.79 -11.90
CA LYS A 221 -21.92 -11.58 -11.36
C LYS A 221 -21.95 -11.75 -9.86
N ILE A 222 -22.64 -10.87 -9.15
CA ILE A 222 -22.78 -10.90 -7.70
C ILE A 222 -24.17 -11.43 -7.32
N SER A 223 -24.26 -12.24 -6.26
CA SER A 223 -25.56 -12.67 -5.75
C SER A 223 -26.34 -11.49 -5.16
N VAL A 224 -27.67 -11.58 -5.20
CA VAL A 224 -28.55 -10.53 -4.66
C VAL A 224 -28.30 -10.36 -3.16
N GLU A 225 -28.10 -11.46 -2.45
CA GLU A 225 -27.84 -11.49 -1.01
C GLU A 225 -26.51 -10.81 -0.66
N GLU A 226 -25.42 -11.14 -1.38
CA GLU A 226 -24.12 -10.55 -1.16
C GLU A 226 -24.12 -9.05 -1.48
N ARG A 227 -24.76 -8.67 -2.57
CA ARG A 227 -24.91 -7.28 -2.95
C ARG A 227 -25.66 -6.50 -1.87
N HIS A 228 -26.82 -7.04 -1.42
CA HIS A 228 -27.61 -6.41 -0.36
C HIS A 228 -26.82 -6.30 0.94
N PHE A 229 -26.05 -7.34 1.31
CA PHE A 229 -25.17 -7.31 2.47
C PHE A 229 -24.14 -6.17 2.40
N ILE A 230 -23.45 -6.02 1.25
CA ILE A 230 -22.45 -4.96 1.08
C ILE A 230 -23.14 -3.58 1.09
N GLU A 231 -24.17 -3.37 0.27
CA GLU A 231 -24.84 -2.08 0.13
C GLU A 231 -25.52 -1.62 1.43
N SER A 232 -26.18 -2.52 2.17
CA SER A 232 -26.81 -2.19 3.45
C SER A 232 -25.78 -1.84 4.53
N SER A 233 -24.68 -2.61 4.64
CA SER A 233 -23.63 -2.34 5.61
C SER A 233 -22.88 -1.03 5.33
N LEU A 234 -22.80 -0.60 4.08
CA LEU A 234 -22.18 0.67 3.69
C LEU A 234 -23.15 1.85 3.81
N SER A 235 -24.46 1.65 3.59
CA SER A 235 -25.47 2.71 3.66
C SER A 235 -25.69 3.23 5.08
N GLU A 236 -25.42 2.44 6.11
CA GLU A 236 -25.38 2.91 7.50
C GLU A 236 -24.28 3.97 7.74
N HIS A 237 -23.30 4.05 6.81
CA HIS A 237 -22.14 4.95 6.91
C HIS A 237 -22.03 5.94 5.74
N THR A 238 -22.87 5.80 4.72
CA THR A 238 -22.86 6.65 3.53
C THR A 238 -24.27 6.93 3.07
N THR A 239 -24.75 8.13 3.25
CA THR A 239 -26.07 8.54 2.72
C THR A 239 -26.02 8.58 1.21
N GLY A 240 -26.78 7.67 0.62
CA GLY A 240 -26.78 7.42 -0.81
C GLY A 240 -27.31 8.57 -1.65
N ASP A 241 -26.48 9.14 -2.46
CA ASP A 241 -26.84 9.60 -3.80
C ASP A 241 -25.58 9.44 -4.67
N ALA A 242 -25.71 8.86 -5.86
CA ALA A 242 -24.61 8.51 -6.77
C ALA A 242 -23.89 9.73 -7.37
N ARG A 243 -24.13 10.93 -6.85
CA ARG A 243 -23.47 12.16 -7.30
C ARG A 243 -22.06 12.25 -6.74
N VAL A 244 -21.12 12.59 -7.59
CA VAL A 244 -19.73 12.85 -7.19
C VAL A 244 -19.71 14.01 -6.21
N VAL A 245 -19.52 13.74 -4.92
CA VAL A 245 -19.44 14.75 -3.87
C VAL A 245 -18.21 15.63 -4.11
N GLU A 246 -18.35 16.96 -4.11
CA GLU A 246 -17.22 17.87 -4.24
C GLU A 246 -16.20 17.67 -3.11
N THR A 247 -14.92 17.78 -3.45
CA THR A 247 -13.85 17.54 -2.47
C THR A 247 -13.67 18.77 -1.59
N PRO A 248 -13.89 18.68 -0.28
CA PRO A 248 -13.80 19.79 0.65
C PRO A 248 -12.34 20.07 1.05
N TRP A 249 -11.54 20.60 0.14
CA TRP A 249 -10.10 20.78 0.31
C TRP A 249 -9.70 21.49 1.60
N LYS A 250 -10.39 22.60 1.93
CA LYS A 250 -10.10 23.37 3.15
C LYS A 250 -10.25 22.52 4.40
N GLN A 251 -11.37 21.78 4.52
CA GLN A 251 -11.65 20.94 5.67
C GLN A 251 -10.68 19.77 5.75
N ILE A 252 -10.29 19.18 4.61
CA ILE A 252 -9.30 18.08 4.56
C ILE A 252 -7.95 18.57 5.09
N PHE A 253 -7.43 19.70 4.58
CA PHE A 253 -6.11 20.19 4.97
C PHE A 253 -6.07 20.82 6.37
N THR A 254 -7.20 21.17 6.96
CA THR A 254 -7.29 21.70 8.34
C THR A 254 -7.74 20.68 9.36
N SER A 255 -8.09 19.44 8.95
CA SER A 255 -8.52 18.38 9.84
C SER A 255 -7.36 17.79 10.64
N PRO A 256 -7.35 17.84 11.98
CA PRO A 256 -6.30 17.23 12.79
C PRO A 256 -6.17 15.72 12.54
N ALA A 257 -7.29 15.03 12.28
CA ALA A 257 -7.30 13.60 11.97
C ALA A 257 -6.59 13.30 10.64
N VAL A 258 -6.77 14.14 9.61
CA VAL A 258 -6.08 13.99 8.32
C VAL A 258 -4.60 14.32 8.44
N ILE A 259 -4.25 15.41 9.14
CA ILE A 259 -2.84 15.78 9.39
C ILE A 259 -2.14 14.65 10.14
N SER A 260 -2.80 14.08 11.15
CA SER A 260 -2.30 12.93 11.90
C SER A 260 -2.04 11.72 11.00
N LEU A 261 -2.96 11.46 10.06
CA LEU A 261 -2.84 10.37 9.10
C LEU A 261 -1.66 10.59 8.14
N VAL A 262 -1.46 11.82 7.65
CA VAL A 262 -0.31 12.22 6.81
C VAL A 262 1.00 11.99 7.55
N ILE A 263 1.11 12.39 8.81
CA ILE A 263 2.32 12.23 9.61
C ILE A 263 2.60 10.76 9.89
N ALA A 264 1.57 9.98 10.27
CA ALA A 264 1.71 8.53 10.52
C ALA A 264 2.18 7.77 9.28
N HIS A 265 1.58 8.05 8.11
CA HIS A 265 1.98 7.44 6.84
C HIS A 265 3.40 7.84 6.42
N SER A 266 3.75 9.12 6.59
CA SER A 266 5.10 9.63 6.29
C SER A 266 6.16 9.01 7.20
N ALA A 267 5.87 8.87 8.49
CA ALA A 267 6.76 8.23 9.45
C ALA A 267 6.94 6.73 9.14
N HIS A 268 5.84 6.02 8.81
CA HIS A 268 5.91 4.64 8.37
C HIS A 268 6.84 4.48 7.15
N ASN A 269 6.64 5.28 6.11
CA ASN A 269 7.45 5.21 4.90
C ASN A 269 8.92 5.56 5.13
N TRP A 270 9.20 6.55 5.98
CA TRP A 270 10.58 6.87 6.34
C TRP A 270 11.34 5.64 6.81
N GLY A 271 10.85 4.96 7.86
CA GLY A 271 11.53 3.81 8.42
C GLY A 271 11.49 2.60 7.47
N PHE A 272 10.36 2.35 6.80
CA PHE A 272 10.22 1.24 5.86
C PHE A 272 11.24 1.33 4.71
N TRP A 273 11.37 2.50 4.08
CA TRP A 273 12.32 2.70 2.99
C TRP A 273 13.75 2.75 3.46
N THR A 274 14.04 3.37 4.61
CA THR A 274 15.38 3.31 5.23
C THR A 274 15.80 1.85 5.42
N LEU A 275 14.93 1.01 5.96
CA LEU A 275 15.24 -0.42 6.13
C LEU A 275 15.41 -1.13 4.78
N LEU A 276 14.52 -0.88 3.81
CA LEU A 276 14.57 -1.54 2.50
C LEU A 276 15.85 -1.24 1.73
N THR A 277 16.30 0.01 1.75
CA THR A 277 17.48 0.44 0.97
C THR A 277 18.79 0.20 1.69
N GLU A 278 18.81 0.33 3.00
CA GLU A 278 20.07 0.40 3.76
C GLU A 278 20.42 -0.91 4.48
N ILE A 279 19.44 -1.79 4.77
CA ILE A 279 19.74 -3.10 5.38
C ILE A 279 20.76 -3.91 4.58
N PRO A 280 20.67 -4.04 3.25
CA PRO A 280 21.67 -4.77 2.47
C PRO A 280 23.08 -4.18 2.64
N SER A 281 23.22 -2.86 2.68
CA SER A 281 24.50 -2.17 2.89
C SER A 281 25.05 -2.45 4.29
N TYR A 282 24.22 -2.31 5.32
CA TYR A 282 24.57 -2.63 6.71
C TYR A 282 24.99 -4.10 6.89
N MET A 283 24.23 -5.05 6.32
CA MET A 283 24.55 -6.48 6.38
C MET A 283 25.88 -6.80 5.69
N LYS A 284 26.17 -6.13 4.59
CA LYS A 284 27.46 -6.31 3.87
C LYS A 284 28.62 -5.71 4.65
N SER A 285 28.51 -4.47 5.12
CA SER A 285 29.62 -3.72 5.69
C SER A 285 29.90 -4.10 7.14
N ILE A 286 28.88 -4.28 7.98
CA ILE A 286 29.05 -4.55 9.41
C ILE A 286 29.03 -6.04 9.72
N LEU A 287 28.19 -6.82 9.02
CA LEU A 287 28.01 -8.25 9.30
C LEU A 287 28.75 -9.16 8.30
N HIS A 288 29.41 -8.56 7.29
CA HIS A 288 30.22 -9.23 6.27
C HIS A 288 29.52 -10.37 5.50
N PHE A 289 28.19 -10.27 5.31
CA PHE A 289 27.42 -11.24 4.54
C PHE A 289 27.83 -11.25 3.07
N ASN A 290 27.92 -12.44 2.49
CA ASN A 290 28.12 -12.58 1.06
C ASN A 290 26.86 -12.21 0.27
N ILE A 291 27.01 -11.91 -1.03
CA ILE A 291 25.93 -11.42 -1.91
C ILE A 291 24.72 -12.36 -1.96
N LYS A 292 24.94 -13.70 -1.99
CA LYS A 292 23.84 -14.68 -2.06
C LYS A 292 23.05 -14.74 -0.76
N GLN A 293 23.74 -14.75 0.37
CA GLN A 293 23.10 -14.70 1.69
C GLN A 293 22.33 -13.40 1.88
N ASN A 294 22.93 -12.28 1.48
CA ASN A 294 22.32 -10.97 1.59
C ASN A 294 20.98 -10.88 0.80
N ALA A 295 20.93 -11.39 -0.44
CA ALA A 295 19.72 -11.36 -1.25
C ALA A 295 18.56 -12.15 -0.61
N LEU A 296 18.82 -13.38 -0.12
CA LEU A 296 17.82 -14.22 0.52
C LEU A 296 17.35 -13.61 1.86
N LEU A 297 18.28 -13.15 2.67
CA LEU A 297 17.99 -12.57 3.98
C LEU A 297 17.28 -11.22 3.87
N SER A 298 17.51 -10.46 2.79
CA SER A 298 16.78 -9.21 2.52
C SER A 298 15.32 -9.46 2.09
N ALA A 299 15.01 -10.61 1.49
CA ALA A 299 13.64 -10.97 1.13
C ALA A 299 12.82 -11.53 2.32
N LEU A 300 13.48 -12.16 3.28
CA LEU A 300 12.86 -12.81 4.43
C LEU A 300 11.93 -11.88 5.25
N PRO A 301 12.32 -10.65 5.60
CA PRO A 301 11.47 -9.74 6.36
C PRO A 301 10.13 -9.45 5.67
N TYR A 302 10.12 -9.28 4.35
CA TYR A 302 8.91 -9.02 3.56
C TYR A 302 8.01 -10.24 3.46
N PHE A 303 8.59 -11.43 3.35
CA PHE A 303 7.86 -12.68 3.42
C PHE A 303 7.16 -12.84 4.78
N VAL A 304 7.88 -12.60 5.88
CA VAL A 304 7.32 -12.62 7.23
C VAL A 304 6.23 -11.55 7.41
N MET A 305 6.44 -10.34 6.87
CA MET A 305 5.44 -9.27 6.86
C MET A 305 4.13 -9.71 6.19
N MET A 306 4.24 -10.38 5.04
CA MET A 306 3.09 -10.94 4.33
C MET A 306 2.36 -11.99 5.19
N CYS A 307 3.10 -12.95 5.77
CA CYS A 307 2.50 -13.98 6.64
C CYS A 307 1.77 -13.37 7.85
N ILE A 308 2.41 -12.40 8.52
CA ILE A 308 1.80 -11.67 9.65
C ILE A 308 0.54 -10.94 9.20
N SER A 309 0.54 -10.31 8.03
CA SER A 309 -0.62 -9.62 7.47
C SER A 309 -1.82 -10.54 7.34
N PHE A 310 -1.63 -11.76 6.79
CA PHE A 310 -2.71 -12.73 6.61
C PHE A 310 -3.28 -13.27 7.94
N LEU A 311 -2.46 -13.38 8.97
CA LEU A 311 -2.89 -13.90 10.27
C LEU A 311 -3.53 -12.81 11.15
N LEU A 312 -2.93 -11.61 11.14
CA LEU A 312 -3.31 -10.54 12.06
C LEU A 312 -4.62 -9.87 11.66
N SER A 313 -4.91 -9.78 10.35
CA SER A 313 -6.06 -9.03 9.87
C SER A 313 -7.42 -9.67 10.22
N PRO A 314 -7.65 -10.99 10.05
CA PRO A 314 -8.90 -11.61 10.49
C PRO A 314 -9.07 -11.54 12.02
N PHE A 315 -7.97 -11.62 12.76
CA PHE A 315 -7.98 -11.50 14.22
C PHE A 315 -8.41 -10.09 14.66
N ALA A 316 -7.90 -9.05 14.00
CA ALA A 316 -8.28 -7.67 14.29
C ALA A 316 -9.76 -7.39 13.99
N ASP A 317 -10.26 -7.87 12.86
CA ASP A 317 -11.68 -7.73 12.49
C ASP A 317 -12.57 -8.54 13.46
N TRP A 318 -12.13 -9.73 13.87
CA TRP A 318 -12.83 -10.52 14.89
C TRP A 318 -12.97 -9.77 16.23
N LEU A 319 -11.89 -9.13 16.72
CA LEU A 319 -11.91 -8.33 17.94
C LEU A 319 -12.89 -7.15 17.85
N THR A 320 -12.95 -6.50 16.69
CA THR A 320 -13.82 -5.35 16.46
C THR A 320 -15.28 -5.77 16.29
N ASN A 321 -15.54 -6.86 15.55
CA ASN A 321 -16.88 -7.38 15.30
C ASN A 321 -17.53 -7.95 16.56
N ARG A 322 -16.72 -8.56 17.45
CA ARG A 322 -17.17 -9.00 18.79
C ARG A 322 -17.33 -7.86 19.79
N ARG A 323 -17.08 -6.61 19.36
CA ARG A 323 -17.13 -5.40 20.19
C ARG A 323 -16.18 -5.45 21.41
N ILE A 324 -15.14 -6.28 21.36
CA ILE A 324 -14.08 -6.33 22.37
C ILE A 324 -13.26 -5.04 22.29
N LEU A 325 -12.99 -4.57 21.07
CA LEU A 325 -12.32 -3.29 20.82
C LEU A 325 -13.21 -2.36 19.99
N LYS A 326 -13.22 -1.08 20.36
CA LYS A 326 -13.79 -0.03 19.50
C LYS A 326 -12.88 0.16 18.27
N VAL A 327 -13.45 0.50 17.10
CA VAL A 327 -12.71 0.69 15.86
C VAL A 327 -11.55 1.67 16.03
N GLU A 328 -11.78 2.84 16.64
CA GLU A 328 -10.73 3.83 16.86
C GLU A 328 -9.58 3.29 17.73
N PHE A 329 -9.91 2.58 18.80
CA PHE A 329 -8.89 1.97 19.66
C PHE A 329 -8.11 0.88 18.91
N SER A 330 -8.80 0.06 18.12
CA SER A 330 -8.17 -0.96 17.25
C SER A 330 -7.17 -0.32 16.28
N ARG A 331 -7.55 0.76 15.59
CA ARG A 331 -6.64 1.48 14.67
C ARG A 331 -5.39 2.00 15.38
N LYS A 332 -5.56 2.61 16.55
CA LYS A 332 -4.45 3.12 17.38
C LYS A 332 -3.58 2.00 17.91
N LEU A 333 -4.16 0.90 18.40
CA LEU A 333 -3.44 -0.25 18.93
C LEU A 333 -2.56 -0.92 17.85
N PHE A 334 -3.15 -1.26 16.69
CA PHE A 334 -2.41 -1.92 15.62
C PHE A 334 -1.36 -1.00 15.00
N ASN A 335 -1.61 0.30 14.93
CA ASN A 335 -0.61 1.27 14.50
C ASN A 335 0.56 1.35 15.51
N THR A 336 0.26 1.28 16.80
CA THR A 336 1.27 1.27 17.88
C THR A 336 2.14 0.01 17.82
N ILE A 337 1.53 -1.15 17.65
CA ILE A 337 2.24 -2.41 17.45
C ILE A 337 3.15 -2.30 16.22
N GLY A 338 2.61 -1.78 15.10
CA GLY A 338 3.32 -1.70 13.83
C GLY A 338 4.41 -0.64 13.73
N LEU A 339 4.49 0.32 14.66
CA LEU A 339 5.52 1.36 14.66
C LEU A 339 6.43 1.30 15.89
N TRP A 340 5.91 1.10 17.10
CA TRP A 340 6.72 1.13 18.31
C TRP A 340 7.52 -0.14 18.55
N LEU A 341 6.99 -1.32 18.21
CA LEU A 341 7.80 -2.55 18.31
C LEU A 341 8.92 -2.57 17.26
N PRO A 342 8.70 -2.18 15.99
CA PRO A 342 9.80 -1.93 15.06
C PRO A 342 10.82 -0.90 15.57
N ALA A 343 10.37 0.21 16.16
CA ALA A 343 11.28 1.19 16.74
C ALA A 343 12.18 0.58 17.82
N ALA A 344 11.61 -0.23 18.72
CA ALA A 344 12.38 -0.95 19.73
C ALA A 344 13.36 -1.95 19.11
N ALA A 345 12.97 -2.67 18.05
CA ALA A 345 13.85 -3.58 17.32
C ALA A 345 15.01 -2.84 16.64
N LEU A 346 14.77 -1.63 16.09
CA LEU A 346 15.81 -0.79 15.51
C LEU A 346 16.81 -0.28 16.56
N ILE A 347 16.31 0.09 17.75
CA ILE A 347 17.21 0.43 18.88
C ILE A 347 18.06 -0.79 19.25
N GLY A 348 17.46 -1.99 19.34
CA GLY A 348 18.21 -3.23 19.56
C GLY A 348 19.26 -3.48 18.48
N LEU A 349 18.90 -3.30 17.20
CA LEU A 349 19.80 -3.47 16.05
C LEU A 349 20.99 -2.51 16.10
N SER A 350 20.82 -1.30 16.64
CA SER A 350 21.89 -0.31 16.76
C SER A 350 23.07 -0.73 17.65
N TYR A 351 22.89 -1.77 18.46
CA TYR A 351 23.94 -2.35 19.33
C TYR A 351 24.57 -3.60 18.74
N VAL A 352 24.09 -4.09 17.62
CA VAL A 352 24.69 -5.23 16.91
C VAL A 352 25.86 -4.71 16.06
N THR A 353 27.07 -5.05 16.43
CA THR A 353 28.29 -4.50 15.82
C THR A 353 29.30 -5.55 15.37
N SER A 354 28.98 -6.84 15.52
CA SER A 354 29.90 -7.93 15.20
C SER A 354 29.23 -9.03 14.37
N GLU A 355 30.02 -9.72 13.58
CA GLU A 355 29.61 -10.87 12.77
C GLU A 355 29.00 -12.01 13.63
N GLU A 356 29.51 -12.22 14.84
CA GLU A 356 29.00 -13.23 15.78
C GLU A 356 27.53 -13.00 16.16
N GLN A 357 27.05 -11.76 16.07
CA GLN A 357 25.68 -11.36 16.37
C GLN A 357 24.77 -11.32 15.13
N SER A 358 25.23 -11.82 13.99
CA SER A 358 24.50 -11.75 12.71
C SER A 358 23.10 -12.38 12.76
N SER A 359 22.93 -13.50 13.49
CA SER A 359 21.62 -14.12 13.71
C SER A 359 20.66 -13.20 14.47
N LEU A 360 21.16 -12.45 15.46
CA LEU A 360 20.38 -11.47 16.19
C LEU A 360 19.98 -10.30 15.28
N ALA A 361 20.92 -9.80 14.46
CA ALA A 361 20.64 -8.75 13.49
C ALA A 361 19.52 -9.14 12.52
N VAL A 362 19.62 -10.31 11.89
CA VAL A 362 18.61 -10.84 10.96
C VAL A 362 17.26 -10.98 11.67
N THR A 363 17.25 -11.47 12.90
CA THR A 363 16.02 -11.59 13.71
C THR A 363 15.39 -10.22 13.97
N LEU A 364 16.17 -9.23 14.43
CA LEU A 364 15.68 -7.89 14.74
C LEU A 364 15.16 -7.18 13.49
N VAL A 365 15.86 -7.28 12.36
CA VAL A 365 15.41 -6.74 11.07
C VAL A 365 14.10 -7.41 10.62
N THR A 366 14.04 -8.74 10.72
CA THR A 366 12.84 -9.50 10.34
C THR A 366 11.65 -9.12 11.23
N LEU A 367 11.87 -8.92 12.52
CA LEU A 367 10.83 -8.44 13.44
C LEU A 367 10.43 -7.01 13.12
N ALA A 368 11.38 -6.11 12.89
CA ALA A 368 11.10 -4.71 12.58
C ALA A 368 10.22 -4.56 11.33
N VAL A 369 10.58 -5.24 10.25
CA VAL A 369 9.81 -5.18 8.99
C VAL A 369 8.53 -6.03 9.09
N GLY A 370 8.61 -7.23 9.65
CA GLY A 370 7.48 -8.15 9.73
C GLY A 370 6.31 -7.60 10.55
N ILE A 371 6.59 -7.07 11.75
CA ILE A 371 5.56 -6.50 12.65
C ILE A 371 4.97 -5.21 12.08
N ASN A 372 5.70 -4.52 11.21
CA ASN A 372 5.20 -3.33 10.51
C ASN A 372 3.91 -3.61 9.72
N ALA A 373 3.61 -4.88 9.38
CA ALA A 373 2.33 -5.34 8.83
C ALA A 373 1.10 -4.85 9.61
N ALA A 374 1.21 -4.68 10.92
CA ALA A 374 0.11 -4.20 11.77
C ALA A 374 -0.36 -2.78 11.39
N THR A 375 0.48 -1.97 10.76
CA THR A 375 0.12 -0.62 10.29
C THR A 375 -0.97 -0.63 9.21
N TYR A 376 -1.14 -1.75 8.48
CA TYR A 376 -2.23 -1.91 7.52
C TYR A 376 -3.61 -1.87 8.18
N LEU A 377 -3.70 -2.38 9.42
CA LEU A 377 -4.89 -2.34 10.26
C LEU A 377 -5.01 -1.04 11.06
N GLY A 378 -3.93 -0.26 11.11
CA GLY A 378 -3.84 1.06 11.71
C GLY A 378 -4.18 2.17 10.72
N PHE A 379 -3.16 3.01 10.41
CA PHE A 379 -3.34 4.19 9.56
C PHE A 379 -3.76 3.86 8.13
N GLN A 380 -3.30 2.74 7.56
CA GLN A 380 -3.50 2.43 6.13
C GLN A 380 -4.98 2.30 5.76
N ILE A 381 -5.77 1.59 6.55
CA ILE A 381 -7.21 1.44 6.29
C ILE A 381 -8.03 2.64 6.81
N ASN A 382 -7.46 3.43 7.70
CA ASN A 382 -8.15 4.54 8.37
C ASN A 382 -8.62 5.66 7.42
N HIS A 383 -8.04 5.75 6.22
CA HIS A 383 -8.52 6.65 5.17
C HIS A 383 -10.00 6.43 4.83
N ILE A 384 -10.43 5.17 4.81
CA ILE A 384 -11.82 4.78 4.53
C ILE A 384 -12.72 5.07 5.74
N ASP A 385 -12.20 4.87 6.96
CA ASP A 385 -12.97 5.16 8.18
C ASP A 385 -13.23 6.66 8.33
N LEU A 386 -12.25 7.50 8.01
CA LEU A 386 -12.38 8.97 8.08
C LEU A 386 -13.34 9.53 7.02
N SER A 387 -13.27 9.04 5.80
CA SER A 387 -14.13 9.52 4.72
C SER A 387 -14.22 8.52 3.56
N PRO A 388 -15.25 7.66 3.55
CA PRO A 388 -15.48 6.74 2.44
C PRO A 388 -15.58 7.45 1.08
N ASN A 389 -16.27 8.61 1.02
CA ASN A 389 -16.46 9.39 -0.21
C ASN A 389 -15.17 10.01 -0.76
N HIS A 390 -14.18 10.24 0.08
CA HIS A 390 -12.92 10.89 -0.27
C HIS A 390 -11.69 10.01 0.00
N SER A 391 -11.87 8.71 0.28
CA SER A 391 -10.80 7.79 0.69
C SER A 391 -9.64 7.74 -0.30
N GLY A 392 -9.92 7.70 -1.60
CA GLY A 392 -8.91 7.76 -2.65
C GLY A 392 -8.15 9.09 -2.68
N THR A 393 -8.83 10.23 -2.44
CA THR A 393 -8.19 11.54 -2.34
C THR A 393 -7.29 11.63 -1.11
N LEU A 394 -7.78 11.18 0.05
CA LEU A 394 -6.99 11.13 1.28
C LEU A 394 -5.75 10.25 1.09
N MET A 395 -5.91 9.08 0.47
CA MET A 395 -4.78 8.21 0.16
C MET A 395 -3.80 8.89 -0.80
N GLY A 396 -4.27 9.61 -1.80
CA GLY A 396 -3.41 10.39 -2.71
C GLY A 396 -2.57 11.42 -1.96
N ILE A 397 -3.16 12.17 -1.03
CA ILE A 397 -2.46 13.18 -0.22
C ILE A 397 -1.42 12.52 0.70
N THR A 398 -1.83 11.53 1.47
CA THR A 398 -0.95 10.89 2.47
C THR A 398 0.19 10.13 1.80
N ASN A 399 -0.08 9.40 0.71
CA ASN A 399 0.91 8.63 0.00
C ASN A 399 1.90 9.51 -0.79
N MET A 400 1.45 10.66 -1.30
CA MET A 400 2.34 11.66 -1.88
C MET A 400 3.35 12.16 -0.83
N SER A 401 2.88 12.57 0.34
CA SER A 401 3.74 13.01 1.44
C SER A 401 4.70 11.89 1.89
N ALA A 402 4.18 10.67 2.02
CA ALA A 402 4.95 9.51 2.42
C ALA A 402 6.07 9.16 1.42
N ASN A 403 5.81 9.30 0.11
CA ASN A 403 6.85 9.02 -0.91
C ASN A 403 7.91 10.14 -0.99
N ILE A 404 7.60 11.38 -0.63
CA ILE A 404 8.61 12.42 -0.44
C ILE A 404 9.60 12.00 0.67
N MET A 405 9.09 11.45 1.78
CA MET A 405 9.96 10.92 2.84
C MET A 405 10.81 9.75 2.38
N SER A 406 10.30 8.91 1.49
CA SER A 406 11.06 7.80 0.89
C SER A 406 12.23 8.26 0.01
N ILE A 407 12.17 9.46 -0.54
CA ILE A 407 13.27 10.09 -1.28
C ILE A 407 14.28 10.71 -0.30
N ILE A 408 13.80 11.40 0.74
CA ILE A 408 14.64 12.12 1.68
C ILE A 408 15.43 11.16 2.58
N ALA A 409 14.85 10.04 3.00
CA ALA A 409 15.46 9.13 3.96
C ALA A 409 16.80 8.54 3.46
N PRO A 410 16.92 7.96 2.26
CA PRO A 410 18.21 7.48 1.74
C PRO A 410 19.24 8.60 1.53
N LEU A 411 18.80 9.82 1.15
CA LEU A 411 19.71 10.95 1.02
C LEU A 411 20.34 11.33 2.37
N LEU A 412 19.53 11.33 3.43
CA LEU A 412 20.04 11.59 4.78
C LEU A 412 21.03 10.50 5.23
N VAL A 413 20.76 9.24 4.89
CA VAL A 413 21.69 8.14 5.17
C VAL A 413 23.02 8.35 4.46
N GLY A 414 23.00 8.72 3.19
CA GLY A 414 24.21 9.00 2.41
C GLY A 414 25.08 10.14 2.99
N GLU A 415 24.45 11.15 3.60
CA GLU A 415 25.17 12.25 4.27
C GLU A 415 25.75 11.84 5.63
N ILE A 416 25.08 10.97 6.38
CA ILE A 416 25.51 10.56 7.72
C ILE A 416 26.53 9.41 7.65
N VAL A 417 26.27 8.41 6.77
CA VAL A 417 27.12 7.22 6.62
C VAL A 417 28.19 7.47 5.58
N SER A 418 29.19 8.26 5.95
CA SER A 418 30.36 8.51 5.09
C SER A 418 31.37 7.35 5.09
N ASN A 419 31.38 6.55 6.16
CA ASN A 419 32.15 5.31 6.27
C ASN A 419 31.20 4.13 6.59
N PRO A 420 30.86 3.27 5.61
CA PRO A 420 29.96 2.15 5.81
C PRO A 420 30.43 1.11 6.85
N ASP A 421 31.73 1.05 7.16
CA ASP A 421 32.30 0.11 8.12
C ASP A 421 32.26 0.65 9.57
N ASP A 422 31.77 1.89 9.77
CA ASP A 422 31.64 2.50 11.11
C ASP A 422 30.25 2.21 11.72
N PRO A 423 30.16 1.34 12.74
CA PRO A 423 28.89 1.01 13.37
C PRO A 423 28.24 2.18 14.11
N VAL A 424 29.00 3.22 14.47
CA VAL A 424 28.47 4.41 15.16
C VAL A 424 27.59 5.22 14.23
N GLN A 425 27.97 5.35 12.95
CA GLN A 425 27.18 6.08 11.96
C GLN A 425 25.86 5.35 11.68
N TRP A 426 25.87 4.02 11.57
CA TRP A 426 24.65 3.21 11.45
C TRP A 426 23.74 3.32 12.66
N ARG A 427 24.30 3.39 13.86
CA ARG A 427 23.54 3.61 15.11
C ARG A 427 22.71 4.89 15.05
N ILE A 428 23.28 5.98 14.53
CA ILE A 428 22.59 7.27 14.37
C ILE A 428 21.38 7.09 13.45
N ILE A 429 21.54 6.39 12.32
CA ILE A 429 20.45 6.12 11.37
C ILE A 429 19.29 5.34 12.04
N PHE A 430 19.64 4.27 12.78
CA PHE A 430 18.61 3.48 13.47
C PHE A 430 17.91 4.28 14.57
N TYR A 431 18.61 5.16 15.28
CA TYR A 431 17.97 6.05 16.26
C TYR A 431 17.06 7.08 15.62
N ILE A 432 17.44 7.67 14.49
CA ILE A 432 16.57 8.59 13.74
C ILE A 432 15.32 7.85 13.29
N ALA A 433 15.44 6.67 12.68
CA ALA A 433 14.30 5.89 12.23
C ALA A 433 13.37 5.48 13.40
N ALA A 434 13.94 5.06 14.52
CA ALA A 434 13.18 4.75 15.74
C ALA A 434 12.44 5.97 16.30
N ALA A 435 13.10 7.13 16.34
CA ALA A 435 12.48 8.38 16.78
C ALA A 435 11.33 8.80 15.86
N VAL A 436 11.51 8.73 14.55
CA VAL A 436 10.47 9.02 13.56
C VAL A 436 9.27 8.09 13.74
N TYR A 437 9.47 6.80 13.93
CA TYR A 437 8.40 5.84 14.23
C TYR A 437 7.69 6.17 15.54
N PHE A 438 8.47 6.50 16.59
CA PHE A 438 7.89 6.81 17.90
C PHE A 438 7.00 8.04 17.86
N PHE A 439 7.51 9.18 17.36
CA PHE A 439 6.75 10.43 17.32
C PHE A 439 5.62 10.39 16.28
N GLY A 440 5.83 9.72 15.14
CA GLY A 440 4.80 9.51 14.12
C GLY A 440 3.60 8.74 14.65
N ASN A 441 3.81 7.74 15.53
CA ASN A 441 2.72 7.04 16.18
C ASN A 441 2.15 7.80 17.37
N LEU A 442 2.97 8.44 18.18
CA LEU A 442 2.52 9.19 19.37
C LEU A 442 1.44 10.22 18.99
N GLN A 443 1.69 11.00 17.94
CA GLN A 443 0.71 11.97 17.47
C GLN A 443 -0.55 11.29 16.88
N PHE A 444 -0.44 10.07 16.28
CA PHE A 444 -1.60 9.32 15.81
C PHE A 444 -2.46 8.80 16.96
N ILE A 445 -1.85 8.43 18.10
CA ILE A 445 -2.58 8.09 19.31
C ILE A 445 -3.39 9.29 19.82
N ILE A 446 -2.80 10.50 19.79
CA ILE A 446 -3.41 11.72 20.32
C ILE A 446 -4.53 12.25 19.38
N PHE A 447 -4.24 12.43 18.10
CA PHE A 447 -5.10 13.12 17.14
C PHE A 447 -5.83 12.21 16.16
N GLY A 448 -5.42 10.93 16.03
CA GLY A 448 -6.07 9.96 15.16
C GLY A 448 -7.52 9.72 15.52
N LYS A 449 -8.37 9.61 14.55
CA LYS A 449 -9.80 9.31 14.64
C LYS A 449 -10.14 8.16 13.71
N ALA A 450 -11.22 7.43 13.99
CA ALA A 450 -11.74 6.38 13.11
C ALA A 450 -13.27 6.45 12.94
N ASN A 451 -13.82 7.63 13.13
CA ASN A 451 -15.21 7.94 12.81
C ASN A 451 -15.29 8.79 11.54
N THR A 452 -16.35 8.60 10.77
CA THR A 452 -16.62 9.38 9.57
C THR A 452 -16.68 10.87 9.93
N GLN A 453 -15.90 11.66 9.20
CA GLN A 453 -15.75 13.08 9.49
C GLN A 453 -16.94 13.88 8.94
N PRO A 454 -17.34 14.98 9.61
CA PRO A 454 -18.50 15.77 9.19
C PRO A 454 -18.45 16.30 7.75
N TRP A 455 -17.26 16.48 7.19
CA TRP A 455 -17.05 16.95 5.83
C TRP A 455 -17.11 15.84 4.76
N ASN A 456 -17.35 14.57 5.16
CA ASN A 456 -17.52 13.46 4.22
C ASN A 456 -18.69 13.70 3.25
N ASP A 457 -19.77 14.31 3.74
CA ASP A 457 -20.99 14.56 2.99
C ASP A 457 -21.18 16.07 2.71
N THR A 458 -21.93 16.41 1.65
CA THR A 458 -22.27 17.79 1.37
C THR A 458 -23.20 18.37 2.45
N GLU A 459 -23.14 19.70 2.70
CA GLU A 459 -24.05 20.38 3.63
C GLU A 459 -25.54 20.14 3.30
N ALA A 460 -25.88 20.01 2.02
CA ALA A 460 -27.24 19.71 1.58
C ALA A 460 -27.72 18.33 2.03
N HIS A 461 -26.83 17.31 2.01
CA HIS A 461 -27.14 15.97 2.52
C HIS A 461 -27.22 15.95 4.04
N ARG A 462 -26.36 16.69 4.71
CA ARG A 462 -26.37 16.81 6.17
C ARG A 462 -27.68 17.39 6.66
N LYS A 463 -28.16 18.49 6.08
CA LYS A 463 -29.46 19.11 6.42
C LYS A 463 -30.64 18.19 6.14
N ARG A 464 -30.56 17.35 5.10
CA ARG A 464 -31.62 16.37 4.79
C ARG A 464 -31.68 15.25 5.82
N ASN A 465 -30.54 14.78 6.32
CA ASN A 465 -30.45 13.75 7.34
C ASN A 465 -30.90 14.25 8.71
N ASP A 466 -30.42 15.44 9.10
CA ASP A 466 -30.87 16.11 10.33
C ASP A 466 -32.40 16.30 10.34
N ASN A 467 -33.00 16.60 9.17
CA ASN A 467 -34.45 16.71 9.01
C ASN A 467 -35.17 15.34 9.07
N LEU A 468 -34.56 14.26 8.60
CA LEU A 468 -35.13 12.90 8.68
C LEU A 468 -35.03 12.33 10.09
N GLU A 469 -33.90 12.49 10.77
CA GLU A 469 -33.74 12.11 12.18
C GLU A 469 -34.64 12.93 13.11
N GLY A 470 -34.85 14.20 12.81
CA GLY A 470 -35.83 15.05 13.53
C GLY A 470 -37.29 14.69 13.28
N ALA A 471 -37.60 14.08 12.12
CA ALA A 471 -38.94 13.57 11.80
C ALA A 471 -39.25 12.18 12.37
N GLU A 472 -38.22 11.34 12.60
CA GLU A 472 -38.33 10.03 13.24
C GLU A 472 -38.36 10.10 14.75
N ASN A 473 -37.95 11.22 15.38
CA ASN A 473 -38.07 11.50 16.79
C ASN A 473 -38.95 12.76 17.00
N PRO A 474 -40.26 12.70 16.83
CA PRO A 474 -41.12 13.76 17.36
C PRO A 474 -40.97 13.74 18.88
N ALA A 475 -40.35 14.78 19.43
CA ALA A 475 -40.18 14.98 20.86
C ALA A 475 -41.53 14.71 21.50
N VAL A 476 -41.58 13.78 22.42
CA VAL A 476 -42.70 13.64 23.37
C VAL A 476 -42.60 14.88 24.24
N GLU A 477 -43.27 15.94 23.86
CA GLU A 477 -43.64 17.01 24.75
C GLU A 477 -44.66 16.45 25.72
N TYR A 478 -44.24 16.19 26.95
CA TYR A 478 -45.08 16.23 28.16
C TYR A 478 -44.29 16.87 29.27
#